data_a47142ef368fe82ca6d776d5edc2eee0
#
_entry.id   a47142ef368fe82ca6d776d5edc2eee0
#
_cell.length_a   1.000
_cell.length_b   1.000
_cell.length_c   1.000
_cell.angle_alpha   90.00
_cell.angle_beta   90.00
_cell.angle_gamma   90.00
#
_symmetry.space_group_name_H-M   'P 1'
#
loop_
_entity.id
_entity.type
_entity.pdbx_description
1 polymer ?
#
loop_
_entity_poly.entity_id
_entity_poly.type
_entity_poly.pdbx_seq_one_letter_code
_entity_poly.pdbx_strand_id
1 'polypeptide(L)'
;MIRLIVSVFATDVMTRSDLELARLESDRYNPDHLEELVRKCLTQALSPDGEKRREPDGLAGWLVSVNLFADEHESVRPSLHLSGKTIRLLADAGADFDFDPYV
;
A
#
# COMPACT_ATOMS: atom_id res chain seq x y z
N MET A 1 -17.08 -2.41 -13.09
CA MET A 1 -16.47 -3.17 -11.98
C MET A 1 -15.36 -2.36 -11.34
N ILE A 2 -15.35 -2.28 -10.04
CA ILE A 2 -14.27 -1.62 -9.30
C ILE A 2 -13.31 -2.66 -8.79
N ARG A 3 -12.02 -2.39 -8.92
CA ARG A 3 -10.96 -3.20 -8.34
C ARG A 3 -9.94 -2.27 -7.69
N LEU A 4 -9.78 -2.41 -6.40
CA LEU A 4 -8.82 -1.65 -5.61
C LEU A 4 -7.73 -2.60 -5.14
N ILE A 5 -6.49 -2.30 -5.48
CA ILE A 5 -5.34 -3.12 -5.09
C ILE A 5 -4.38 -2.27 -4.30
N VAL A 6 -4.08 -2.71 -3.09
CA VAL A 6 -3.07 -2.08 -2.24
C VAL A 6 -1.95 -3.09 -2.02
N SER A 7 -0.74 -2.69 -2.36
CA SER A 7 0.44 -3.54 -2.21
C SER A 7 1.54 -2.79 -1.47
N VAL A 8 2.33 -3.52 -0.71
CA VAL A 8 3.54 -2.98 -0.07
C VAL A 8 4.74 -3.70 -0.63
N PHE A 9 5.66 -2.94 -1.17
CA PHE A 9 6.91 -3.44 -1.74
C PHE A 9 8.09 -2.94 -0.95
N ALA A 10 9.16 -3.70 -0.97
CA ALA A 10 10.48 -3.24 -0.55
C ALA A 10 11.54 -3.91 -1.42
N THR A 11 12.71 -3.33 -1.46
CA THR A 11 13.82 -3.86 -2.24
C THR A 11 14.77 -4.64 -1.32
N ASP A 12 15.08 -5.87 -1.72
CA ASP A 12 16.12 -6.65 -1.05
C ASP A 12 17.47 -6.04 -1.41
N VAL A 13 18.20 -5.57 -0.40
CA VAL A 13 19.45 -4.85 -0.65
C VAL A 13 20.56 -5.76 -1.18
N MET A 14 20.49 -7.05 -0.92
CA MET A 14 21.49 -8.01 -1.39
C MET A 14 21.29 -8.37 -2.86
N THR A 15 20.06 -8.67 -3.24
CA THR A 15 19.73 -9.10 -4.61
C THR A 15 19.30 -7.96 -5.49
N ARG A 16 18.95 -6.82 -4.91
CA ARG A 16 18.35 -5.66 -5.57
C ARG A 16 17.02 -6.00 -6.25
N SER A 17 16.34 -7.02 -5.75
CA SER A 17 15.03 -7.43 -6.24
C SER A 17 13.93 -6.76 -5.44
N ASP A 18 12.87 -6.33 -6.13
CA ASP A 18 11.67 -5.82 -5.48
C ASP A 18 10.83 -6.99 -4.99
N LEU A 19 10.39 -6.91 -3.75
CA LEU A 19 9.58 -7.94 -3.11
C LEU A 19 8.21 -7.37 -2.76
N GLU A 20 7.15 -8.07 -3.10
CA GLU A 20 5.82 -7.75 -2.62
C GLU A 20 5.64 -8.39 -1.25
N LEU A 21 5.57 -7.56 -0.21
CA LEU A 21 5.50 -8.02 1.17
C LEU A 21 4.07 -8.24 1.66
N ALA A 22 3.13 -7.54 1.09
CA ALA A 22 1.71 -7.67 1.40
C ALA A 22 0.88 -7.16 0.23
N ARG A 23 -0.34 -7.70 0.08
CA ARG A 23 -1.27 -7.29 -0.95
C ARG A 23 -2.69 -7.50 -0.46
N LEU A 24 -3.53 -6.50 -0.60
CA LEU A 24 -4.95 -6.57 -0.33
C LEU A 24 -5.73 -6.08 -1.54
N GLU A 25 -6.85 -6.71 -1.83
CA GLU A 25 -7.72 -6.33 -2.93
C GLU A 25 -9.13 -6.15 -2.42
N SER A 26 -9.88 -5.25 -3.06
CA SER A 26 -11.29 -5.00 -2.75
C SER A 26 -12.04 -4.64 -4.02
N ASP A 27 -13.33 -4.95 -4.04
CA ASP A 27 -14.24 -4.58 -5.12
C ASP A 27 -15.02 -3.31 -4.79
N ARG A 28 -14.65 -2.62 -3.71
CA ARG A 28 -15.29 -1.38 -3.26
C ARG A 28 -14.27 -0.27 -3.13
N TYR A 29 -14.70 0.93 -3.40
CA TYR A 29 -13.87 2.10 -3.21
C TYR A 29 -14.63 3.25 -2.56
N ASN A 30 -14.08 3.77 -1.49
CA ASN A 30 -14.30 5.10 -0.95
C ASN A 30 -13.03 5.50 -0.19
N PRO A 31 -12.81 6.80 0.10
CA PRO A 31 -11.56 7.23 0.73
C PRO A 31 -11.28 6.58 2.08
N ASP A 32 -12.30 6.35 2.90
CA ASP A 32 -12.11 5.73 4.21
C ASP A 32 -11.71 4.25 4.08
N HIS A 33 -12.33 3.55 3.15
CA HIS A 33 -12.01 2.16 2.89
C HIS A 33 -10.59 2.01 2.33
N LEU A 34 -10.20 2.91 1.44
CA LEU A 34 -8.84 2.94 0.90
C LEU A 34 -7.84 3.12 2.03
N GLU A 35 -8.05 4.09 2.91
CA GLU A 35 -7.15 4.35 4.03
C GLU A 35 -7.04 3.14 4.94
N GLU A 36 -8.15 2.48 5.22
CA GLU A 36 -8.16 1.27 6.03
C GLU A 36 -7.32 0.16 5.40
N LEU A 37 -7.46 -0.05 4.10
CA LEU A 37 -6.66 -1.04 3.39
C LEU A 37 -5.18 -0.71 3.39
N VAL A 38 -4.84 0.57 3.23
CA VAL A 38 -3.44 1.02 3.29
C VAL A 38 -2.85 0.67 4.66
N ARG A 39 -3.54 1.00 5.74
CA ARG A 39 -3.07 0.71 7.09
C ARG A 39 -2.93 -0.79 7.34
N LYS A 40 -3.92 -1.57 6.93
CA LYS A 40 -3.88 -3.04 7.09
C LYS A 40 -2.74 -3.65 6.31
N CYS A 41 -2.57 -3.24 5.08
CA CYS A 41 -1.53 -3.78 4.21
C CYS A 41 -0.14 -3.47 4.75
N LEU A 42 0.08 -2.23 5.16
CA LEU A 42 1.37 -1.83 5.73
C LEU A 42 1.64 -2.54 7.05
N THR A 43 0.62 -2.69 7.90
CA THR A 43 0.74 -3.42 9.15
C THR A 43 1.11 -4.89 8.91
N GLN A 44 0.47 -5.53 7.94
CA GLN A 44 0.82 -6.90 7.57
C GLN A 44 2.27 -7.02 7.08
N ALA A 45 2.70 -6.05 6.28
CA ALA A 45 4.07 -6.04 5.76
C ALA A 45 5.11 -5.85 6.87
N LEU A 46 4.78 -5.03 7.86
CA LEU A 46 5.72 -4.70 8.94
C LEU A 46 5.71 -5.72 10.06
N SER A 47 4.66 -6.48 10.21
CA SER A 47 4.38 -7.04 11.50
C SER A 47 4.22 -8.49 11.59
N PRO A 48 4.08 -9.38 11.09
CA PRO A 48 3.69 -10.68 11.58
C PRO A 48 4.68 -11.71 11.74
N ASP A 49 5.11 -12.21 10.78
CA ASP A 49 6.40 -12.82 10.73
C ASP A 49 7.43 -11.71 10.68
N GLY A 50 6.99 -10.60 11.09
CA GLY A 50 7.35 -9.28 10.69
C GLY A 50 8.59 -8.78 11.25
N GLU A 51 8.97 -9.21 12.38
CA GLU A 51 10.27 -8.83 12.94
C GLU A 51 11.41 -9.31 12.06
N LYS A 52 11.25 -10.44 11.40
CA LYS A 52 12.26 -10.94 10.47
C LYS A 52 12.34 -10.14 9.20
N ARG A 53 11.23 -9.53 8.80
CA ARG A 53 11.18 -8.69 7.60
C ARG A 53 11.66 -7.28 7.87
N ARG A 54 11.81 -6.95 9.14
CA ARG A 54 12.26 -5.64 9.59
C ARG A 54 13.75 -5.57 9.83
N GLU A 55 14.49 -6.56 9.45
CA GLU A 55 15.93 -6.44 9.57
C GLU A 55 16.38 -5.23 8.78
N PRO A 56 16.89 -4.19 9.45
CA PRO A 56 17.16 -2.91 8.81
C PRO A 56 18.16 -3.03 7.67
N ASP A 57 18.95 -4.06 7.67
CA ASP A 57 19.99 -4.25 6.66
C ASP A 57 19.52 -5.09 5.47
N GLY A 58 18.31 -5.67 5.56
CA GLY A 58 17.80 -6.57 4.53
C GLY A 58 16.90 -5.93 3.49
N LEU A 59 16.15 -4.89 3.87
CA LEU A 59 15.15 -4.27 3.03
C LEU A 59 15.28 -2.75 3.03
N ALA A 60 15.07 -2.16 1.88
CA ALA A 60 15.10 -0.72 1.70
C ALA A 60 14.06 -0.30 0.65
N GLY A 61 13.85 1.00 0.50
CA GLY A 61 12.97 1.51 -0.55
C GLY A 61 11.53 1.05 -0.42
N TRP A 62 10.97 1.14 0.78
CA TRP A 62 9.58 0.77 1.03
C TRP A 62 8.63 1.62 0.21
N LEU A 63 7.65 0.97 -0.42
CA LEU A 63 6.65 1.63 -1.25
C LEU A 63 5.28 1.03 -0.98
N VAL A 64 4.30 1.90 -0.70
CA VAL A 64 2.90 1.51 -0.69
C VAL A 64 2.30 1.96 -2.02
N SER A 65 1.81 1.01 -2.79
CA SER A 65 1.24 1.25 -4.11
C SER A 65 -0.25 0.97 -4.07
N VAL A 66 -1.04 1.94 -4.53
CA VAL A 66 -2.49 1.80 -4.62
C VAL A 66 -2.90 1.96 -6.08
N ASN A 67 -3.55 0.95 -6.61
CA ASN A 67 -4.09 0.97 -7.97
C ASN A 67 -5.61 0.84 -7.89
N LEU A 68 -6.30 1.79 -8.50
CA LEU A 68 -7.75 1.81 -8.58
C LEU A 68 -8.17 1.64 -10.03
N PHE A 69 -8.90 0.57 -10.32
CA PHE A 69 -9.47 0.31 -11.63
C PHE A 69 -10.97 0.44 -11.57
N ALA A 70 -11.55 1.18 -12.51
CA ALA A 70 -13.00 1.31 -12.63
C ALA A 70 -13.38 1.37 -14.10
N ASP A 71 -14.53 0.77 -14.42
CA ASP A 71 -15.06 0.82 -15.78
C ASP A 71 -15.57 2.20 -16.10
N GLU A 72 -15.62 2.55 -17.38
CA GLU A 72 -16.15 3.83 -17.85
C GLU A 72 -17.62 4.08 -17.46
N HIS A 73 -18.35 3.02 -17.12
CA HIS A 73 -19.74 3.09 -16.69
C HIS A 73 -19.90 3.44 -15.21
N GLU A 74 -18.81 3.49 -14.47
CA GLU A 74 -18.85 3.74 -13.05
C GLU A 74 -18.56 5.20 -12.74
N SER A 75 -19.44 5.80 -11.94
CA SER A 75 -19.25 7.18 -11.50
C SER A 75 -18.30 7.21 -10.30
N VAL A 76 -17.04 6.94 -10.55
CA VAL A 76 -16.02 6.99 -9.51
C VAL A 76 -15.23 8.28 -9.65
N ARG A 77 -15.20 9.05 -8.57
CA ARG A 77 -14.27 10.16 -8.43
C ARG A 77 -13.10 9.70 -7.60
N PRO A 78 -11.94 9.50 -8.21
CA PRO A 78 -10.78 9.12 -7.44
C PRO A 78 -10.43 10.23 -6.47
N SER A 79 -10.48 9.94 -5.18
CA SER A 79 -10.05 10.87 -4.16
C SER A 79 -9.26 10.12 -3.11
N LEU A 80 -8.31 10.82 -2.52
CA LEU A 80 -7.44 10.25 -1.52
C LEU A 80 -7.43 11.16 -0.29
N HIS A 81 -7.68 10.56 0.85
CA HIS A 81 -7.52 11.23 2.13
C HIS A 81 -6.78 10.30 3.08
N LEU A 82 -5.69 10.77 3.62
CA LEU A 82 -4.94 10.03 4.63
C LEU A 82 -4.94 10.84 5.93
N SER A 83 -5.36 10.20 7.02
CA SER A 83 -5.31 10.83 8.34
C SER A 83 -3.86 10.97 8.80
N GLY A 84 -3.64 11.82 9.80
CA GLY A 84 -2.32 11.99 10.39
C GLY A 84 -1.75 10.69 10.93
N LYS A 85 -2.59 9.79 11.42
CA LYS A 85 -2.13 8.47 11.90
C LYS A 85 -1.54 7.64 10.77
N THR A 86 -2.20 7.62 9.62
CA THR A 86 -1.72 6.87 8.46
C THR A 86 -0.46 7.50 7.89
N ILE A 87 -0.41 8.82 7.79
CA ILE A 87 0.78 9.53 7.33
C ILE A 87 1.96 9.23 8.25
N ARG A 88 1.74 9.22 9.56
CA ARG A 88 2.79 8.91 10.53
C ARG A 88 3.27 7.46 10.39
N LEU A 89 2.36 6.52 10.16
CA LEU A 89 2.71 5.14 9.95
C LEU A 89 3.59 4.96 8.71
N LEU A 90 3.25 5.63 7.62
CA LEU A 90 4.07 5.64 6.40
C LEU A 90 5.44 6.25 6.66
N ALA A 91 5.48 7.37 7.37
CA ALA A 91 6.74 8.05 7.69
C ALA A 91 7.64 7.19 8.58
N ASP A 92 7.06 6.55 9.59
CA ASP A 92 7.81 5.67 10.49
C ASP A 92 8.39 4.46 9.77
N ALA A 93 7.70 3.97 8.74
CA ALA A 93 8.20 2.90 7.90
C ALA A 93 9.21 3.38 6.85
N GLY A 94 9.34 4.68 6.68
CA GLY A 94 10.15 5.24 5.60
C GLY A 94 9.61 4.91 4.22
N ALA A 95 8.29 4.82 4.10
CA ALA A 95 7.64 4.36 2.87
C ALA A 95 7.23 5.52 1.98
N ASP A 96 7.48 5.36 0.69
CA ASP A 96 6.87 6.19 -0.34
C ASP A 96 5.43 5.72 -0.58
N PHE A 97 4.62 6.57 -1.15
CA PHE A 97 3.21 6.29 -1.43
C PHE A 97 2.84 6.70 -2.85
N ASP A 98 2.30 5.74 -3.61
CA ASP A 98 1.81 5.98 -4.97
C ASP A 98 0.32 5.65 -5.07
N PHE A 99 -0.43 6.53 -5.69
CA PHE A 99 -1.83 6.30 -5.99
C PHE A 99 -2.07 6.48 -7.49
N ASP A 100 -2.45 5.40 -8.15
CA ASP A 100 -2.69 5.38 -9.59
C ASP A 100 -4.16 5.05 -9.87
N PRO A 101 -4.99 6.05 -10.17
CA PRO A 101 -6.37 5.81 -10.58
C PRO A 101 -6.44 5.54 -12.08
N TYR A 102 -6.94 4.38 -12.45
CA TYR A 102 -7.21 3.98 -13.83
C TYR A 102 -8.72 4.05 -14.07
N VAL A 103 -9.22 5.24 -14.25
CA VAL A 103 -10.66 5.50 -14.38
C VAL A 103 -11.01 6.23 -15.66
#